data_d9d027b472fa9154284751df3d177549
#
_entry.id   d9d027b472fa9154284751df3d177549
#
_cell.length_a   1.000
_cell.length_b   1.000
_cell.length_c   1.000
_cell.angle_alpha   90.00
_cell.angle_beta   90.00
_cell.angle_gamma   90.00
#
_symmetry.space_group_name_H-M   'P 1'
#
loop_
_entity.id
_entity.type
_entity.pdbx_description
1 polymer ?
#
loop_
_entity_poly.entity_id
_entity_poly.type
_entity_poly.pdbx_seq_one_letter_code
_entity_poly.pdbx_strand_id
1 'polypeptide(L)'
;MTEKLAAAYRGDVPVTGGVHALVRRAHEERVLAILREHGTLSRAQIAARSGLSRTTLSEITGELLGRGAIVVATTDARHRAGSGRPAELLALDPRSGQFLGLDLGHTRVRAVVADAAHEIIASVVAVHPARTSLAARIRVALSLVDCLGREQGIGLSALQGVGVGVTGPYPVDESRAAVLAAFQEHFTAPILVDNNTRFAALAEAGMTDARDVLYLRLADGVGGGLVVGGRLVAGARGGAGEFGHVRAGIPSFGPGAGADAGDVGADCRCGKRGCLETVAAVGPALVAAGVTDLAELAARRHEPEVAAVMARIGVAVGQVAAAAALILDPELIVIGGPLIRAVPEIVDRAAEVIAGERIFGSGSGSGSGSGGPEVRAARLGDDDGARGAVAALFRQSPLLADYSVPHGMTTGRSY
;
A
#
# COMPACT_ATOMS: atom_id res chain seq x y z
N MET A 1 12.54 19.87 23.65
CA MET A 1 12.91 18.92 22.56
C MET A 1 11.69 18.11 22.04
N THR A 2 10.58 18.15 22.75
CA THR A 2 9.33 17.39 22.46
C THR A 2 8.35 18.09 21.50
N GLU A 3 8.39 19.41 21.37
CA GLU A 3 7.46 20.15 20.49
C GLU A 3 7.85 20.13 19.00
N LYS A 4 9.12 20.04 18.67
CA LYS A 4 9.58 19.96 17.26
C LYS A 4 9.26 18.62 16.58
N LEU A 5 9.14 17.54 17.34
CA LEU A 5 8.78 16.21 16.81
C LEU A 5 7.29 16.06 16.55
N ALA A 6 6.45 16.76 17.32
CA ALA A 6 5.00 16.78 17.08
C ALA A 6 4.61 17.56 15.80
N ALA A 7 5.42 18.52 15.38
CA ALA A 7 5.21 19.29 14.15
C ALA A 7 5.49 18.46 12.89
N ALA A 8 6.45 17.53 12.94
CA ALA A 8 6.75 16.64 11.80
C ALA A 8 5.61 15.63 11.51
N TYR A 9 4.76 15.33 12.49
CA TYR A 9 3.60 14.44 12.31
C TYR A 9 2.33 15.19 11.85
N ARG A 10 2.31 16.52 11.96
CA ARG A 10 1.16 17.36 11.54
C ARG A 10 1.23 17.83 10.09
N GLY A 11 2.16 17.34 9.29
CA GLY A 11 2.22 17.73 7.87
C GLY A 11 2.45 19.22 7.61
N ASP A 12 2.95 19.97 8.60
CA ASP A 12 3.34 21.37 8.42
C ASP A 12 4.70 21.43 7.70
N VAL A 13 4.68 21.10 6.41
CA VAL A 13 5.70 21.62 5.49
C VAL A 13 5.49 23.14 5.51
N PRO A 14 6.51 23.95 5.82
CA PRO A 14 6.36 25.40 5.80
C PRO A 14 5.91 25.79 4.38
N VAL A 15 4.66 26.24 4.27
CA VAL A 15 4.10 26.77 3.03
C VAL A 15 4.73 28.13 2.80
N THR A 16 5.87 28.15 2.13
CA THR A 16 6.49 29.38 1.63
C THR A 16 5.74 29.83 0.37
N GLY A 17 4.53 30.32 0.55
CA GLY A 17 3.71 30.85 -0.53
C GLY A 17 2.38 31.39 0.02
N GLY A 18 2.01 32.60 -0.40
CA GLY A 18 0.71 33.17 -0.02
C GLY A 18 -0.47 32.37 -0.57
N VAL A 19 -1.71 32.71 -0.16
CA VAL A 19 -2.97 32.05 -0.58
C VAL A 19 -3.04 31.84 -2.11
N HIS A 20 -2.52 32.75 -2.90
CA HIS A 20 -2.48 32.65 -4.36
C HIS A 20 -1.64 31.45 -4.86
N ALA A 21 -0.51 31.16 -4.22
CA ALA A 21 0.32 30.01 -4.58
C ALA A 21 -0.38 28.69 -4.24
N LEU A 22 -1.12 28.64 -3.13
CA LEU A 22 -1.92 27.47 -2.74
C LEU A 22 -3.06 27.20 -3.72
N VAL A 23 -3.84 28.24 -4.07
CA VAL A 23 -4.94 28.13 -5.03
C VAL A 23 -4.42 27.69 -6.40
N ARG A 24 -3.31 28.26 -6.85
CA ARG A 24 -2.69 27.90 -8.12
C ARG A 24 -2.28 26.43 -8.14
N ARG A 25 -1.61 25.95 -7.10
CA ARG A 25 -1.19 24.58 -6.96
C ARG A 25 -2.39 23.61 -6.96
N ALA A 26 -3.46 23.96 -6.28
CA ALA A 26 -4.72 23.19 -6.32
C ALA A 26 -5.31 23.11 -7.73
N HIS A 27 -5.24 24.18 -8.52
CA HIS A 27 -5.67 24.16 -9.91
C HIS A 27 -4.78 23.30 -10.80
N GLU A 28 -3.46 23.35 -10.63
CA GLU A 28 -2.50 22.48 -11.35
C GLU A 28 -2.79 21.01 -11.09
N GLU A 29 -2.95 20.63 -9.83
CA GLU A 29 -3.25 19.26 -9.44
C GLU A 29 -4.59 18.77 -10.01
N ARG A 30 -5.60 19.65 -10.04
CA ARG A 30 -6.88 19.35 -10.66
C ARG A 30 -6.74 19.05 -12.15
N VAL A 31 -5.93 19.80 -12.88
CA VAL A 31 -5.65 19.57 -14.30
C VAL A 31 -4.92 18.24 -14.49
N LEU A 32 -3.89 17.96 -13.67
CA LEU A 32 -3.14 16.71 -13.73
C LEU A 32 -4.02 15.49 -13.39
N ALA A 33 -4.90 15.62 -12.39
CA ALA A 33 -5.84 14.56 -12.03
C ALA A 33 -6.81 14.24 -13.20
N ILE A 34 -7.34 15.26 -13.86
CA ILE A 34 -8.23 15.08 -15.03
C ILE A 34 -7.49 14.39 -16.19
N LEU A 35 -6.25 14.79 -16.46
CA LEU A 35 -5.45 14.15 -17.52
C LEU A 35 -5.07 12.70 -17.15
N ARG A 36 -4.86 12.41 -15.86
CA ARG A 36 -4.61 11.05 -15.35
C ARG A 36 -5.84 10.17 -15.54
N GLU A 37 -7.01 10.69 -15.18
CA GLU A 37 -8.28 9.96 -15.25
C GLU A 37 -8.74 9.69 -16.68
N HIS A 38 -8.60 10.69 -17.56
CA HIS A 38 -9.21 10.65 -18.88
C HIS A 38 -8.20 10.53 -20.04
N GLY A 39 -6.92 10.47 -19.75
CA GLY A 39 -5.86 10.40 -20.77
C GLY A 39 -5.69 11.71 -21.53
N THR A 40 -5.60 11.60 -22.84
CA THR A 40 -5.33 12.73 -23.75
C THR A 40 -6.55 13.59 -24.00
N LEU A 41 -6.52 14.88 -23.64
CA LEU A 41 -7.63 15.81 -23.73
C LEU A 41 -7.23 17.16 -24.36
N SER A 42 -8.17 17.81 -25.04
CA SER A 42 -8.03 19.21 -25.44
C SER A 42 -8.23 20.16 -24.25
N ARG A 43 -7.67 21.38 -24.35
CA ARG A 43 -7.89 22.43 -23.32
C ARG A 43 -9.37 22.68 -23.06
N ALA A 44 -10.22 22.63 -24.09
CA ALA A 44 -11.67 22.80 -23.94
C ALA A 44 -12.31 21.68 -23.10
N GLN A 45 -11.89 20.43 -23.32
CA GLN A 45 -12.34 19.29 -22.53
C GLN A 45 -11.87 19.34 -21.08
N ILE A 46 -10.61 19.77 -20.86
CA ILE A 46 -10.07 19.99 -19.51
C ILE A 46 -10.84 21.11 -18.81
N ALA A 47 -11.11 22.24 -19.49
CA ALA A 47 -11.88 23.34 -18.92
C ALA A 47 -13.28 22.91 -18.48
N ALA A 48 -13.98 22.15 -19.32
CA ALA A 48 -15.31 21.64 -19.03
C ALA A 48 -15.35 20.74 -17.79
N ARG A 49 -14.31 19.94 -17.56
CA ARG A 49 -14.21 19.02 -16.42
C ARG A 49 -13.67 19.70 -15.14
N SER A 50 -12.73 20.62 -15.31
CA SER A 50 -12.09 21.31 -14.18
C SER A 50 -12.96 22.44 -13.62
N GLY A 51 -13.87 23.01 -14.41
CA GLY A 51 -14.59 24.24 -14.06
C GLY A 51 -13.71 25.51 -14.05
N LEU A 52 -12.47 25.41 -14.53
CA LEU A 52 -11.53 26.55 -14.58
C LEU A 52 -11.87 27.46 -15.77
N SER A 53 -11.63 28.79 -15.60
CA SER A 53 -11.73 29.73 -16.69
C SER A 53 -10.70 29.41 -17.78
N ARG A 54 -10.99 29.79 -19.03
CA ARG A 54 -10.06 29.57 -20.15
C ARG A 54 -8.70 30.23 -19.92
N THR A 55 -8.69 31.41 -19.31
CA THR A 55 -7.46 32.14 -18.98
C THR A 55 -6.62 31.41 -17.96
N THR A 56 -7.23 31.04 -16.83
CA THR A 56 -6.56 30.28 -15.76
C THR A 56 -6.03 28.94 -16.28
N LEU A 57 -6.84 28.23 -17.08
CA LEU A 57 -6.39 26.97 -17.66
C LEU A 57 -5.23 27.14 -18.65
N SER A 58 -5.23 28.22 -19.45
CA SER A 58 -4.15 28.50 -20.39
C SER A 58 -2.82 28.77 -19.66
N GLU A 59 -2.86 29.54 -18.58
CA GLU A 59 -1.69 29.80 -17.73
C GLU A 59 -1.16 28.51 -17.12
N ILE A 60 -2.04 27.73 -16.48
CA ILE A 60 -1.67 26.46 -15.83
C ILE A 60 -1.10 25.45 -16.83
N THR A 61 -1.78 25.25 -17.97
CA THR A 61 -1.27 24.31 -18.99
C THR A 61 0.02 24.81 -19.63
N GLY A 62 0.20 26.10 -19.79
CA GLY A 62 1.44 26.69 -20.28
C GLY A 62 2.64 26.41 -19.35
N GLU A 63 2.42 26.50 -18.04
CA GLU A 63 3.45 26.18 -17.05
C GLU A 63 3.72 24.68 -16.93
N LEU A 64 2.67 23.89 -16.94
CA LEU A 64 2.81 22.42 -16.92
C LEU A 64 3.59 21.93 -18.15
N LEU A 65 3.35 22.51 -19.34
CA LEU A 65 4.13 22.26 -20.55
C LEU A 65 5.58 22.74 -20.39
N GLY A 66 5.79 23.95 -19.85
CA GLY A 66 7.12 24.51 -19.63
C GLY A 66 7.97 23.69 -18.66
N ARG A 67 7.36 23.05 -17.67
CA ARG A 67 8.02 22.14 -16.73
C ARG A 67 8.12 20.69 -17.26
N GLY A 68 7.54 20.40 -18.41
CA GLY A 68 7.49 19.03 -18.94
C GLY A 68 6.55 18.09 -18.18
N ALA A 69 5.66 18.61 -17.33
CA ALA A 69 4.67 17.78 -16.62
C ALA A 69 3.58 17.22 -17.54
N ILE A 70 3.27 17.94 -18.59
CA ILE A 70 2.38 17.51 -19.68
C ILE A 70 3.05 17.76 -21.03
N VAL A 71 2.59 17.04 -22.04
CA VAL A 71 3.08 17.17 -23.42
C VAL A 71 1.92 17.38 -24.37
N VAL A 72 2.18 17.95 -25.54
CA VAL A 72 1.27 17.90 -26.69
C VAL A 72 1.42 16.52 -27.33
N ALA A 73 0.49 15.61 -27.06
CA ALA A 73 0.57 14.24 -27.54
C ALA A 73 0.21 14.13 -29.03
N THR A 74 -0.82 14.89 -29.46
CA THR A 74 -1.33 14.89 -30.86
C THR A 74 -2.24 16.11 -31.08
N THR A 75 -2.84 16.20 -32.27
CA THR A 75 -3.91 17.16 -32.58
C THR A 75 -5.18 16.43 -33.00
N ASP A 76 -6.33 17.04 -32.82
CA ASP A 76 -7.65 16.47 -33.18
C ASP A 76 -7.94 16.50 -34.71
N ALA A 77 -6.91 16.70 -35.53
CA ALA A 77 -7.01 16.84 -36.98
C ALA A 77 -7.79 15.69 -37.67
N ARG A 78 -7.79 14.47 -37.09
CA ARG A 78 -8.41 13.28 -37.67
C ARG A 78 -9.92 13.13 -37.31
N HIS A 79 -10.44 13.90 -36.36
CA HIS A 79 -11.80 13.72 -35.81
C HIS A 79 -12.69 14.92 -36.00
N ARG A 80 -12.30 15.90 -36.85
CA ARG A 80 -13.03 17.15 -37.01
C ARG A 80 -13.64 17.33 -38.37
N ALA A 81 -14.93 17.66 -38.40
CA ALA A 81 -15.70 17.97 -39.63
C ALA A 81 -15.78 19.48 -39.92
N GLY A 82 -14.82 20.34 -39.48
CA GLY A 82 -14.89 21.80 -39.62
C GLY A 82 -13.57 22.49 -39.95
N SER A 83 -13.64 23.65 -40.62
CA SER A 83 -12.51 24.51 -40.99
C SER A 83 -12.03 25.33 -39.79
N GLY A 84 -11.04 24.86 -39.05
CA GLY A 84 -10.37 25.59 -37.97
C GLY A 84 -9.00 24.97 -37.66
N ARG A 85 -8.10 25.71 -36.99
CA ARG A 85 -6.83 25.12 -36.54
C ARG A 85 -7.13 23.94 -35.63
N PRO A 86 -6.51 22.76 -35.89
CA PRO A 86 -6.68 21.59 -35.03
C PRO A 86 -6.33 21.91 -33.58
N ALA A 87 -7.15 21.44 -32.63
CA ALA A 87 -6.87 21.62 -31.22
C ALA A 87 -5.73 20.70 -30.77
N GLU A 88 -4.79 21.24 -30.03
CA GLU A 88 -3.77 20.45 -29.37
C GLU A 88 -4.41 19.56 -28.31
N LEU A 89 -4.04 18.29 -28.31
CA LEU A 89 -4.41 17.34 -27.28
C LEU A 89 -3.24 17.19 -26.32
N LEU A 90 -3.51 17.50 -25.06
CA LEU A 90 -2.54 17.44 -23.96
C LEU A 90 -2.64 16.09 -23.26
N ALA A 91 -1.51 15.52 -22.89
CA ALA A 91 -1.39 14.33 -22.07
C ALA A 91 -0.34 14.56 -20.97
N LEU A 92 -0.37 13.76 -19.92
CA LEU A 92 0.77 13.68 -19.00
C LEU A 92 2.00 13.26 -19.79
N ASP A 93 3.16 13.84 -19.48
CA ASP A 93 4.44 13.30 -19.99
C ASP A 93 4.80 12.07 -19.14
N PRO A 94 4.80 10.85 -19.71
CA PRO A 94 5.15 9.67 -18.94
C PRO A 94 6.57 9.72 -18.36
N ARG A 95 7.44 10.59 -18.89
CA ARG A 95 8.82 10.77 -18.43
C ARG A 95 8.98 11.84 -17.37
N SER A 96 7.94 12.64 -17.11
CA SER A 96 7.93 13.67 -16.08
C SER A 96 7.24 13.14 -14.82
N GLY A 97 7.79 13.47 -13.66
CA GLY A 97 7.16 13.11 -12.40
C GLY A 97 7.27 11.63 -12.06
N GLN A 98 8.50 11.13 -12.02
CA GLN A 98 8.76 9.77 -11.57
C GLN A 98 8.76 9.69 -10.05
N PHE A 99 8.19 8.62 -9.53
CA PHE A 99 8.09 8.32 -8.10
C PHE A 99 8.70 6.96 -7.83
N LEU A 100 9.56 6.89 -6.82
CA LEU A 100 10.23 5.67 -6.41
C LEU A 100 9.56 5.10 -5.17
N GLY A 101 9.14 3.84 -5.23
CA GLY A 101 8.68 3.05 -4.09
C GLY A 101 9.67 1.94 -3.78
N LEU A 102 10.06 1.85 -2.53
CA LEU A 102 10.98 0.84 -2.01
C LEU A 102 10.30 0.00 -0.93
N ASP A 103 10.51 -1.31 -0.94
CA ASP A 103 10.18 -2.22 0.15
C ASP A 103 11.46 -2.91 0.64
N LEU A 104 11.90 -2.58 1.85
CA LEU A 104 13.04 -3.17 2.53
C LEU A 104 12.58 -4.36 3.37
N GLY A 105 12.18 -5.44 2.71
CA GLY A 105 11.69 -6.67 3.34
C GLY A 105 12.75 -7.43 4.13
N HIS A 106 12.36 -8.53 4.78
CA HIS A 106 13.27 -9.37 5.58
C HIS A 106 14.24 -10.21 4.75
N THR A 107 13.83 -10.63 3.54
CA THR A 107 14.59 -11.52 2.67
C THR A 107 14.79 -10.93 1.27
N ARG A 108 14.19 -9.80 1.00
CA ARG A 108 14.28 -9.12 -0.31
C ARG A 108 14.13 -7.61 -0.17
N VAL A 109 14.76 -6.89 -1.08
CA VAL A 109 14.48 -5.47 -1.33
C VAL A 109 13.86 -5.36 -2.71
N ARG A 110 12.77 -4.62 -2.80
CA ARG A 110 12.09 -4.33 -4.06
C ARG A 110 12.07 -2.83 -4.31
N ALA A 111 12.30 -2.44 -5.56
CA ALA A 111 12.10 -1.09 -6.03
C ALA A 111 11.10 -1.09 -7.18
N VAL A 112 10.19 -0.15 -7.16
CA VAL A 112 9.28 0.15 -8.28
C VAL A 112 9.37 1.63 -8.59
N VAL A 113 9.32 1.96 -9.87
CA VAL A 113 9.23 3.35 -10.34
C VAL A 113 7.91 3.51 -11.06
N ALA A 114 7.15 4.51 -10.67
CA ALA A 114 5.91 4.89 -11.33
C ALA A 114 6.05 6.27 -11.97
N ASP A 115 5.32 6.48 -13.04
CA ASP A 115 5.18 7.80 -13.66
C ASP A 115 4.08 8.64 -13.01
N ALA A 116 3.89 9.86 -13.50
CA ALA A 116 2.85 10.77 -13.02
C ALA A 116 1.41 10.27 -13.29
N ALA A 117 1.23 9.29 -14.18
CA ALA A 117 -0.04 8.62 -14.43
C ALA A 117 -0.30 7.45 -13.48
N HIS A 118 0.62 7.17 -12.55
CA HIS A 118 0.63 6.04 -11.61
C HIS A 118 0.91 4.68 -12.26
N GLU A 119 1.35 4.68 -13.51
CA GLU A 119 1.75 3.44 -14.19
C GLU A 119 3.14 3.01 -13.72
N ILE A 120 3.30 1.73 -13.44
CA ILE A 120 4.62 1.17 -13.08
C ILE A 120 5.45 1.04 -14.35
N ILE A 121 6.49 1.87 -14.46
CA ILE A 121 7.40 1.90 -15.61
C ILE A 121 8.63 1.02 -15.41
N ALA A 122 8.98 0.71 -14.17
CA ALA A 122 10.08 -0.21 -13.86
C ALA A 122 9.86 -0.90 -12.51
N SER A 123 10.32 -2.15 -12.41
CA SER A 123 10.32 -2.91 -11.15
C SER A 123 11.52 -3.83 -11.11
N VAL A 124 12.20 -3.88 -9.97
CA VAL A 124 13.37 -4.74 -9.75
C VAL A 124 13.39 -5.27 -8.32
N VAL A 125 13.98 -6.43 -8.13
CA VAL A 125 14.10 -7.08 -6.82
C VAL A 125 15.51 -7.62 -6.61
N ALA A 126 16.03 -7.49 -5.39
CA ALA A 126 17.21 -8.17 -4.92
C ALA A 126 16.86 -9.04 -3.71
N VAL A 127 17.34 -10.28 -3.71
CA VAL A 127 17.19 -11.23 -2.60
C VAL A 127 18.42 -11.17 -1.70
N HIS A 128 18.21 -11.29 -0.41
CA HIS A 128 19.28 -11.30 0.59
C HIS A 128 18.94 -12.25 1.76
N PRO A 129 19.93 -12.69 2.55
CA PRO A 129 19.68 -13.53 3.72
C PRO A 129 18.74 -12.84 4.75
N ALA A 130 17.89 -13.63 5.42
CA ALA A 130 16.93 -13.12 6.42
C ALA A 130 17.55 -12.34 7.59
N ARG A 131 18.82 -12.62 7.92
CA ARG A 131 19.55 -11.91 8.99
C ARG A 131 20.28 -10.65 8.52
N THR A 132 20.04 -10.19 7.30
CA THR A 132 20.65 -8.96 6.76
C THR A 132 20.22 -7.75 7.58
N SER A 133 21.19 -6.99 8.08
CA SER A 133 20.94 -5.79 8.90
C SER A 133 20.22 -4.70 8.09
N LEU A 134 19.50 -3.80 8.75
CA LEU A 134 18.83 -2.69 8.10
C LEU A 134 19.80 -1.84 7.26
N ALA A 135 20.98 -1.52 7.81
CA ALA A 135 22.01 -0.78 7.08
C ALA A 135 22.47 -1.49 5.80
N ALA A 136 22.57 -2.83 5.82
CA ALA A 136 22.89 -3.60 4.62
C ALA A 136 21.73 -3.61 3.61
N ARG A 137 20.50 -3.71 4.08
CA ARG A 137 19.29 -3.62 3.20
C ARG A 137 19.18 -2.24 2.54
N ILE A 138 19.51 -1.15 3.26
CA ILE A 138 19.58 0.20 2.69
C ILE A 138 20.62 0.25 1.57
N ARG A 139 21.84 -0.30 1.77
CA ARG A 139 22.85 -0.35 0.69
C ARG A 139 22.37 -1.16 -0.53
N VAL A 140 21.70 -2.28 -0.30
CA VAL A 140 21.11 -3.07 -1.39
C VAL A 140 20.06 -2.24 -2.13
N ALA A 141 19.19 -1.51 -1.41
CA ALA A 141 18.18 -0.65 -2.02
C ALA A 141 18.81 0.44 -2.90
N LEU A 142 19.81 1.14 -2.39
CA LEU A 142 20.51 2.19 -3.15
C LEU A 142 21.20 1.63 -4.40
N SER A 143 21.90 0.49 -4.28
CA SER A 143 22.52 -0.18 -5.44
C SER A 143 21.48 -0.62 -6.48
N LEU A 144 20.30 -1.05 -6.02
CA LEU A 144 19.20 -1.46 -6.90
C LEU A 144 18.63 -0.28 -7.67
N VAL A 145 18.49 0.86 -7.00
CA VAL A 145 18.01 2.11 -7.62
C VAL A 145 19.03 2.66 -8.64
N ASP A 146 20.32 2.61 -8.30
CA ASP A 146 21.40 3.00 -9.23
C ASP A 146 21.40 2.11 -10.48
N CYS A 147 21.13 0.81 -10.32
CA CYS A 147 21.00 -0.12 -11.44
C CYS A 147 19.80 0.26 -12.32
N LEU A 148 18.62 0.51 -11.73
CA LEU A 148 17.44 0.98 -12.44
C LEU A 148 17.72 2.28 -13.23
N GLY A 149 18.41 3.24 -12.60
CA GLY A 149 18.80 4.49 -13.26
C GLY A 149 19.61 4.25 -14.52
N ARG A 150 20.61 3.36 -14.46
CA ARG A 150 21.50 3.06 -15.60
C ARG A 150 20.84 2.21 -16.68
N GLU A 151 20.10 1.16 -16.29
CA GLU A 151 19.58 0.18 -17.24
C GLU A 151 18.28 0.63 -17.90
N GLN A 152 17.45 1.38 -17.19
CA GLN A 152 16.14 1.82 -17.66
C GLN A 152 16.08 3.31 -18.03
N GLY A 153 17.20 4.02 -17.91
CA GLY A 153 17.28 5.45 -18.24
C GLY A 153 16.46 6.32 -17.30
N ILE A 154 16.23 5.88 -16.04
CA ILE A 154 15.46 6.62 -15.04
C ILE A 154 16.31 7.75 -14.48
N GLY A 155 15.84 8.97 -14.61
CA GLY A 155 16.53 10.15 -14.08
C GLY A 155 16.36 10.27 -12.56
N LEU A 156 17.27 9.71 -11.77
CA LEU A 156 17.19 9.72 -10.30
C LEU A 156 17.13 11.14 -9.71
N SER A 157 17.73 12.12 -10.39
CA SER A 157 17.66 13.55 -10.02
C SER A 157 16.30 14.19 -10.35
N ALA A 158 15.49 13.55 -11.19
CA ALA A 158 14.17 14.02 -11.59
C ALA A 158 13.03 13.38 -10.78
N LEU A 159 13.34 12.54 -9.79
CA LEU A 159 12.34 11.95 -8.90
C LEU A 159 11.59 13.05 -8.14
N GLN A 160 10.28 12.93 -8.08
CA GLN A 160 9.40 13.84 -7.35
C GLN A 160 9.05 13.36 -5.94
N GLY A 161 9.32 12.10 -5.64
CA GLY A 161 9.13 11.53 -4.32
C GLY A 161 9.73 10.14 -4.20
N VAL A 162 10.16 9.78 -3.00
CA VAL A 162 10.70 8.47 -2.64
C VAL A 162 9.93 7.93 -1.43
N GLY A 163 9.23 6.83 -1.60
CA GLY A 163 8.57 6.11 -0.51
C GLY A 163 9.40 4.90 -0.09
N VAL A 164 9.67 4.74 1.20
CA VAL A 164 10.48 3.65 1.73
C VAL A 164 9.69 2.87 2.76
N GLY A 165 9.26 1.67 2.39
CA GLY A 165 8.63 0.70 3.28
C GLY A 165 9.69 -0.11 4.01
N VAL A 166 9.57 -0.21 5.34
CA VAL A 166 10.48 -0.98 6.18
C VAL A 166 9.72 -1.97 7.04
N THR A 167 10.37 -3.09 7.36
CA THR A 167 9.78 -4.15 8.19
C THR A 167 10.01 -3.91 9.67
N GLY A 168 9.09 -4.39 10.49
CA GLY A 168 9.24 -4.57 11.93
C GLY A 168 8.36 -3.66 12.78
N PRO A 169 8.09 -4.09 14.03
CA PRO A 169 7.60 -3.16 15.04
C PRO A 169 8.74 -2.20 15.35
N TYR A 170 8.48 -0.95 15.22
CA TYR A 170 9.48 0.08 15.48
C TYR A 170 9.64 0.36 16.97
N PRO A 171 10.86 0.54 17.43
CA PRO A 171 11.16 1.76 18.17
C PRO A 171 11.15 2.86 17.09
N VAL A 172 10.02 3.58 17.02
CA VAL A 172 9.59 4.38 15.87
C VAL A 172 10.61 5.44 15.44
N ASP A 173 11.51 5.86 16.32
CA ASP A 173 12.31 7.05 16.10
C ASP A 173 13.70 6.81 15.51
N GLU A 174 14.48 5.82 16.00
CA GLU A 174 15.87 5.66 15.56
C GLU A 174 16.01 4.98 14.19
N SER A 175 15.27 3.90 13.95
CA SER A 175 15.36 3.18 12.67
C SER A 175 14.80 4.00 11.51
N ARG A 176 13.71 4.74 11.74
CA ARG A 176 13.14 5.65 10.75
C ARG A 176 14.07 6.82 10.44
N ALA A 177 14.67 7.42 11.47
CA ALA A 177 15.62 8.50 11.31
C ALA A 177 16.86 8.07 10.53
N ALA A 178 17.39 6.86 10.81
CA ALA A 178 18.52 6.30 10.09
C ALA A 178 18.21 6.02 8.61
N VAL A 179 17.02 5.48 8.32
CA VAL A 179 16.55 5.29 6.93
C VAL A 179 16.43 6.64 6.24
N LEU A 180 15.73 7.58 6.86
CA LEU A 180 15.51 8.91 6.29
C LEU A 180 16.84 9.61 5.98
N ALA A 181 17.79 9.60 6.92
CA ALA A 181 19.11 10.21 6.74
C ALA A 181 19.86 9.59 5.56
N ALA A 182 19.92 8.25 5.50
CA ALA A 182 20.62 7.54 4.43
C ALA A 182 20.05 7.84 3.03
N PHE A 183 18.73 7.95 2.91
CA PHE A 183 18.10 8.27 1.63
C PHE A 183 18.17 9.76 1.29
N GLN A 184 18.17 10.67 2.27
CA GLN A 184 18.36 12.11 2.07
C GLN A 184 19.75 12.46 1.55
N GLU A 185 20.76 11.65 1.81
CA GLU A 185 22.10 11.79 1.21
C GLU A 185 22.11 11.48 -0.29
N HIS A 186 21.15 10.64 -0.77
CA HIS A 186 21.10 10.17 -2.15
C HIS A 186 20.08 10.92 -3.01
N PHE A 187 18.98 11.40 -2.41
CA PHE A 187 17.85 11.98 -3.14
C PHE A 187 17.51 13.38 -2.64
N THR A 188 17.32 14.31 -3.56
CA THR A 188 16.79 15.66 -3.26
C THR A 188 15.26 15.66 -3.17
N ALA A 189 14.60 14.63 -3.69
CA ALA A 189 13.16 14.48 -3.62
C ALA A 189 12.66 14.27 -2.17
N PRO A 190 11.43 14.66 -1.84
CA PRO A 190 10.81 14.36 -0.55
C PRO A 190 10.79 12.85 -0.29
N ILE A 191 11.12 12.45 0.95
CA ILE A 191 11.19 11.04 1.34
C ILE A 191 10.12 10.75 2.38
N LEU A 192 9.33 9.71 2.11
CA LEU A 192 8.33 9.17 3.01
C LEU A 192 8.76 7.79 3.51
N VAL A 193 8.89 7.62 4.82
CA VAL A 193 9.23 6.33 5.43
C VAL A 193 8.06 5.83 6.27
N ASP A 194 7.62 4.60 6.04
CA ASP A 194 6.58 3.95 6.84
C ASP A 194 6.76 2.41 6.86
N ASN A 195 5.88 1.70 7.59
CA ASN A 195 5.86 0.25 7.61
C ASN A 195 5.39 -0.29 6.23
N ASN A 196 6.11 -1.28 5.69
CA ASN A 196 5.82 -1.84 4.37
C ASN A 196 4.45 -2.53 4.29
N THR A 197 3.96 -3.11 5.40
CA THR A 197 2.63 -3.73 5.44
C THR A 197 1.52 -2.68 5.44
N ARG A 198 1.75 -1.53 6.08
CA ARG A 198 0.81 -0.40 5.99
C ARG A 198 0.75 0.17 4.57
N PHE A 199 1.87 0.28 3.90
CA PHE A 199 1.89 0.64 2.49
C PHE A 199 1.15 -0.39 1.62
N ALA A 200 1.34 -1.68 1.88
CA ALA A 200 0.60 -2.73 1.19
C ALA A 200 -0.92 -2.61 1.39
N ALA A 201 -1.37 -2.26 2.60
CA ALA A 201 -2.78 -1.98 2.88
C ALA A 201 -3.33 -0.85 2.00
N LEU A 202 -2.54 0.21 1.84
CA LEU A 202 -2.91 1.35 1.00
C LEU A 202 -2.99 0.98 -0.49
N ALA A 203 -2.05 0.15 -0.96
CA ALA A 203 -2.06 -0.35 -2.33
C ALA A 203 -3.29 -1.21 -2.62
N GLU A 204 -3.61 -2.15 -1.73
CA GLU A 204 -4.80 -3.00 -1.86
C GLU A 204 -6.12 -2.20 -1.79
N ALA A 205 -6.19 -1.20 -0.90
CA ALA A 205 -7.33 -0.28 -0.83
C ALA A 205 -7.49 0.53 -2.13
N GLY A 206 -6.39 0.88 -2.79
CA GLY A 206 -6.40 1.57 -4.08
C GLY A 206 -6.93 0.73 -5.25
N MET A 207 -7.05 -0.58 -5.07
CA MET A 207 -7.61 -1.51 -6.08
C MET A 207 -9.13 -1.68 -5.96
N THR A 208 -9.79 -0.96 -5.06
CA THR A 208 -11.22 -1.08 -4.78
C THR A 208 -11.82 0.29 -4.47
N ASP A 209 -13.16 0.36 -4.47
CA ASP A 209 -13.90 1.54 -4.03
C ASP A 209 -14.08 1.58 -2.51
N ALA A 210 -13.68 0.52 -1.78
CA ALA A 210 -13.78 0.44 -0.33
C ALA A 210 -12.91 1.52 0.33
N ARG A 211 -13.51 2.27 1.24
CA ARG A 211 -12.83 3.34 1.98
C ARG A 211 -12.28 2.88 3.33
N ASP A 212 -12.89 1.83 3.88
CA ASP A 212 -12.53 1.26 5.18
C ASP A 212 -12.04 -0.17 4.97
N VAL A 213 -10.71 -0.33 5.00
CA VAL A 213 -10.02 -1.58 4.67
C VAL A 213 -9.14 -2.03 5.83
N LEU A 214 -9.31 -3.27 6.24
CA LEU A 214 -8.41 -3.99 7.14
C LEU A 214 -7.52 -4.92 6.30
N TYR A 215 -6.22 -4.79 6.40
CA TYR A 215 -5.24 -5.63 5.70
C TYR A 215 -4.39 -6.42 6.68
N LEU A 216 -4.26 -7.73 6.45
CA LEU A 216 -3.32 -8.61 7.16
C LEU A 216 -2.36 -9.25 6.17
N ARG A 217 -1.06 -9.28 6.51
CA ARG A 217 -0.02 -9.93 5.70
C ARG A 217 0.66 -11.03 6.49
N LEU A 218 0.54 -12.27 5.99
CA LEU A 218 1.18 -13.46 6.55
C LEU A 218 2.46 -13.76 5.76
N ALA A 219 3.60 -13.39 6.34
CA ALA A 219 4.93 -13.49 5.74
C ALA A 219 5.95 -14.02 6.77
N ASP A 220 7.23 -13.58 6.73
CA ASP A 220 8.23 -13.91 7.76
C ASP A 220 7.80 -13.45 9.16
N GLY A 221 6.97 -12.42 9.23
CA GLY A 221 6.17 -12.01 10.38
C GLY A 221 4.72 -11.83 9.97
N VAL A 222 3.85 -11.46 10.94
CA VAL A 222 2.47 -11.08 10.69
C VAL A 222 2.32 -9.58 10.92
N GLY A 223 2.04 -8.86 9.87
CA GLY A 223 1.79 -7.43 9.92
C GLY A 223 0.37 -7.09 9.49
N GLY A 224 0.01 -5.82 9.62
CA GLY A 224 -1.26 -5.33 9.13
C GLY A 224 -1.25 -3.83 8.85
N GLY A 225 -2.36 -3.37 8.30
CA GLY A 225 -2.60 -1.97 8.03
C GLY A 225 -4.09 -1.66 8.02
N LEU A 226 -4.39 -0.45 8.39
CA LEU A 226 -5.74 0.09 8.45
C LEU A 226 -5.85 1.26 7.50
N VAL A 227 -6.84 1.23 6.64
CA VAL A 227 -7.27 2.37 5.84
C VAL A 227 -8.67 2.72 6.32
N VAL A 228 -8.89 3.95 6.79
CA VAL A 228 -10.17 4.44 7.30
C VAL A 228 -10.52 5.75 6.60
N GLY A 229 -11.70 5.84 6.03
CA GLY A 229 -12.10 6.95 5.18
C GLY A 229 -11.18 7.16 3.97
N GLY A 230 -10.56 6.08 3.46
CA GLY A 230 -9.58 6.12 2.39
C GLY A 230 -8.18 6.58 2.82
N ARG A 231 -7.90 6.74 4.12
CA ARG A 231 -6.62 7.22 4.66
C ARG A 231 -5.93 6.14 5.50
N LEU A 232 -4.63 6.02 5.34
CA LEU A 232 -3.82 5.12 6.13
C LEU A 232 -3.76 5.58 7.60
N VAL A 233 -4.08 4.69 8.53
CA VAL A 233 -4.03 4.95 9.97
C VAL A 233 -2.65 4.59 10.50
N ALA A 234 -1.91 5.59 10.96
CA ALA A 234 -0.60 5.38 11.57
C ALA A 234 -0.70 5.12 13.09
N GLY A 235 -1.70 5.67 13.76
CA GLY A 235 -1.78 5.70 15.22
C GLY A 235 -0.84 6.75 15.83
N ALA A 236 -1.03 7.06 17.09
CA ALA A 236 -0.29 8.13 17.79
C ALA A 236 1.23 7.91 17.85
N ARG A 237 1.68 6.66 17.80
CA ARG A 237 3.10 6.27 17.85
C ARG A 237 3.51 5.41 16.64
N GLY A 238 2.74 5.43 15.56
CA GLY A 238 3.01 4.65 14.38
C GLY A 238 2.76 3.14 14.52
N GLY A 239 2.08 2.69 15.56
CA GLY A 239 1.84 1.27 15.86
C GLY A 239 0.45 0.75 15.48
N ALA A 240 -0.34 1.48 14.68
CA ALA A 240 -1.62 0.96 14.22
C ALA A 240 -1.40 -0.20 13.23
N GLY A 241 -2.21 -1.26 13.35
CA GLY A 241 -2.12 -2.42 12.46
C GLY A 241 -1.17 -3.52 12.93
N GLU A 242 -0.62 -3.47 14.13
CA GLU A 242 0.25 -4.53 14.72
C GLU A 242 -0.56 -5.78 15.13
N PHE A 243 -1.38 -6.31 14.19
CA PHE A 243 -2.28 -7.45 14.42
C PHE A 243 -1.53 -8.74 14.73
N GLY A 244 -0.31 -8.91 14.23
CA GLY A 244 0.55 -10.04 14.53
C GLY A 244 0.85 -10.19 16.02
N HIS A 245 0.69 -9.11 16.80
CA HIS A 245 0.95 -9.09 18.25
C HIS A 245 -0.33 -9.09 19.09
N VAL A 246 -1.48 -9.30 18.49
CA VAL A 246 -2.73 -9.67 19.18
C VAL A 246 -2.68 -11.16 19.54
N ARG A 247 -3.22 -11.56 20.69
CA ARG A 247 -3.29 -12.98 21.07
C ARG A 247 -4.25 -13.72 20.12
N ALA A 248 -3.81 -14.87 19.64
CA ALA A 248 -4.53 -15.65 18.64
C ALA A 248 -5.67 -16.51 19.22
N GLY A 249 -5.76 -16.65 20.54
CA GLY A 249 -6.80 -17.46 21.19
C GLY A 249 -6.71 -18.99 20.97
N ILE A 250 -5.70 -19.44 20.20
CA ILE A 250 -5.47 -20.86 19.93
C ILE A 250 -4.16 -21.34 20.57
N PRO A 251 -4.04 -22.63 20.96
CA PRO A 251 -2.79 -23.20 21.42
C PRO A 251 -1.70 -23.14 20.36
N SER A 252 -0.45 -22.97 20.80
CA SER A 252 0.72 -23.02 19.92
C SER A 252 0.86 -24.38 19.20
N PHE A 253 1.58 -24.38 18.08
CA PHE A 253 2.02 -25.60 17.42
C PHE A 253 3.38 -26.05 17.99
N GLY A 254 3.57 -27.36 18.17
CA GLY A 254 4.88 -27.93 18.48
C GLY A 254 4.92 -28.89 19.69
N PRO A 255 6.07 -29.56 19.92
CA PRO A 255 6.24 -30.46 21.06
C PRO A 255 6.14 -29.68 22.37
N GLY A 256 5.19 -30.05 23.23
CA GLY A 256 4.91 -29.37 24.51
C GLY A 256 3.77 -28.36 24.45
N ALA A 257 3.11 -28.18 23.31
CA ALA A 257 1.84 -27.48 23.22
C ALA A 257 0.76 -28.36 23.87
N GLY A 258 0.62 -28.25 25.20
CA GLY A 258 -0.38 -29.00 25.95
C GLY A 258 -1.79 -28.52 25.64
N ALA A 259 -2.73 -29.46 25.61
CA ALA A 259 -4.16 -29.17 25.57
C ALA A 259 -4.69 -28.55 26.89
N ASP A 260 -3.80 -28.21 27.80
CA ASP A 260 -4.16 -27.62 29.08
C ASP A 260 -4.71 -26.22 28.92
N ALA A 261 -5.84 -25.95 29.56
CA ALA A 261 -6.56 -24.67 29.57
C ALA A 261 -5.72 -23.45 30.05
N GLY A 262 -4.43 -23.66 30.35
CA GLY A 262 -3.45 -22.65 30.78
C GLY A 262 -2.32 -22.38 29.79
N ASP A 263 -2.26 -23.04 28.61
CA ASP A 263 -1.23 -22.74 27.62
C ASP A 263 -1.44 -21.38 27.00
N VAL A 264 -0.59 -20.44 27.44
CA VAL A 264 -0.59 -19.05 26.94
C VAL A 264 0.12 -18.89 25.59
N GLY A 265 0.45 -19.99 24.91
CA GLY A 265 1.10 -19.99 23.60
C GLY A 265 2.62 -19.75 23.61
N ALA A 266 3.26 -19.81 22.45
CA ALA A 266 4.70 -19.65 22.29
C ALA A 266 5.16 -18.19 22.58
N ASP A 267 6.44 -18.04 22.94
CA ASP A 267 7.07 -16.75 23.14
C ASP A 267 7.15 -15.98 21.81
N CYS A 268 6.73 -14.71 21.84
CA CYS A 268 6.84 -13.81 20.69
C CYS A 268 8.02 -12.85 20.87
N ARG A 269 8.64 -12.47 19.78
CA ARG A 269 9.72 -11.45 19.77
C ARG A 269 9.32 -10.10 20.39
N CYS A 270 8.02 -9.80 20.50
CA CYS A 270 7.52 -8.60 21.16
C CYS A 270 7.52 -8.68 22.70
N GLY A 271 7.97 -9.80 23.29
CA GLY A 271 7.98 -10.07 24.72
C GLY A 271 6.67 -10.61 25.29
N LYS A 272 5.61 -10.75 24.48
CA LYS A 272 4.35 -11.40 24.85
C LYS A 272 4.35 -12.86 24.44
N ARG A 273 3.34 -13.61 24.90
CA ARG A 273 3.11 -15.01 24.52
C ARG A 273 1.78 -15.16 23.79
N GLY A 274 1.71 -16.14 22.87
CA GLY A 274 0.50 -16.50 22.14
C GLY A 274 0.04 -15.46 21.12
N CYS A 275 0.95 -14.65 20.61
CA CYS A 275 0.67 -13.69 19.53
C CYS A 275 0.32 -14.43 18.23
N LEU A 276 -0.55 -13.86 17.38
CA LEU A 276 -0.89 -14.41 16.06
C LEU A 276 0.37 -14.73 15.23
N GLU A 277 1.41 -13.93 15.31
CA GLU A 277 2.67 -14.14 14.60
C GLU A 277 3.32 -15.48 14.95
N THR A 278 3.18 -15.97 16.19
CA THR A 278 3.77 -17.24 16.63
C THR A 278 3.12 -18.49 16.01
N VAL A 279 1.98 -18.32 15.34
CA VAL A 279 1.25 -19.40 14.67
C VAL A 279 1.05 -19.16 13.17
N ALA A 280 0.90 -17.92 12.75
CA ALA A 280 0.52 -17.56 11.38
C ALA A 280 1.65 -16.95 10.54
N ALA A 281 2.86 -16.76 11.11
CA ALA A 281 4.03 -16.43 10.29
C ALA A 281 4.52 -17.67 9.51
N VAL A 282 5.21 -17.45 8.38
CA VAL A 282 5.68 -18.54 7.49
C VAL A 282 6.50 -19.58 8.26
N GLY A 283 7.51 -19.17 9.03
CA GLY A 283 8.36 -20.12 9.78
C GLY A 283 7.57 -21.04 10.70
N PRO A 284 6.79 -20.52 11.66
CA PRO A 284 5.89 -21.35 12.49
C PRO A 284 4.93 -22.24 11.70
N ALA A 285 4.35 -21.73 10.61
CA ALA A 285 3.43 -22.51 9.77
C ALA A 285 4.12 -23.71 9.09
N LEU A 286 5.33 -23.51 8.54
CA LEU A 286 6.13 -24.58 7.93
C LEU A 286 6.51 -25.65 8.95
N VAL A 287 6.98 -25.23 10.14
CA VAL A 287 7.31 -26.17 11.23
C VAL A 287 6.09 -26.97 11.66
N ALA A 288 4.94 -26.30 11.83
CA ALA A 288 3.70 -26.98 12.23
C ALA A 288 3.19 -27.97 11.19
N ALA A 289 3.38 -27.67 9.90
CA ALA A 289 3.00 -28.55 8.79
C ALA A 289 4.03 -29.66 8.49
N GLY A 290 5.22 -29.63 9.13
CA GLY A 290 6.28 -30.59 8.88
C GLY A 290 6.87 -30.50 7.48
N VAL A 291 7.00 -29.27 6.93
CA VAL A 291 7.52 -28.98 5.59
C VAL A 291 8.68 -27.98 5.67
N THR A 292 9.50 -27.93 4.63
CA THR A 292 10.74 -27.13 4.63
C THR A 292 10.59 -25.75 4.01
N ASP A 293 9.65 -25.61 3.06
CA ASP A 293 9.43 -24.35 2.36
C ASP A 293 7.97 -24.20 1.86
N LEU A 294 7.67 -23.02 1.32
CA LEU A 294 6.32 -22.71 0.81
C LEU A 294 5.94 -23.49 -0.45
N ALA A 295 6.90 -23.96 -1.24
CA ALA A 295 6.60 -24.76 -2.43
C ALA A 295 6.17 -26.17 -2.03
N GLU A 296 6.87 -26.78 -1.05
CA GLU A 296 6.47 -28.05 -0.47
C GLU A 296 5.11 -27.91 0.24
N LEU A 297 4.89 -26.83 1.02
CA LEU A 297 3.62 -26.54 1.66
C LEU A 297 2.47 -26.48 0.63
N ALA A 298 2.66 -25.74 -0.45
CA ALA A 298 1.66 -25.62 -1.52
C ALA A 298 1.35 -26.96 -2.20
N ALA A 299 2.38 -27.80 -2.42
CA ALA A 299 2.20 -29.13 -3.01
C ALA A 299 1.41 -30.07 -2.11
N ARG A 300 1.63 -29.97 -0.79
CA ARG A 300 1.03 -30.88 0.21
C ARG A 300 -0.20 -30.30 0.93
N ARG A 301 -0.68 -29.09 0.54
CA ARG A 301 -1.75 -28.37 1.24
C ARG A 301 -3.07 -29.14 1.40
N HIS A 302 -3.33 -30.10 0.52
CA HIS A 302 -4.54 -30.96 0.58
C HIS A 302 -4.36 -32.25 1.38
N GLU A 303 -3.15 -32.55 1.86
CA GLU A 303 -2.93 -33.67 2.79
C GLU A 303 -3.66 -33.39 4.11
N PRO A 304 -4.37 -34.36 4.68
CA PRO A 304 -5.25 -34.13 5.84
C PRO A 304 -4.54 -33.45 7.03
N GLU A 305 -3.30 -33.84 7.32
CA GLU A 305 -2.52 -33.28 8.42
C GLU A 305 -2.11 -31.83 8.16
N VAL A 306 -1.63 -31.52 6.96
CA VAL A 306 -1.27 -30.16 6.54
C VAL A 306 -2.50 -29.27 6.49
N ALA A 307 -3.58 -29.75 5.89
CA ALA A 307 -4.86 -29.04 5.80
C ALA A 307 -5.41 -28.69 7.19
N ALA A 308 -5.32 -29.63 8.15
CA ALA A 308 -5.76 -29.37 9.53
C ALA A 308 -4.95 -28.26 10.22
N VAL A 309 -3.63 -28.21 10.01
CA VAL A 309 -2.77 -27.14 10.51
C VAL A 309 -3.16 -25.81 9.88
N MET A 310 -3.33 -25.75 8.55
CA MET A 310 -3.70 -24.53 7.84
C MET A 310 -5.09 -24.03 8.24
N ALA A 311 -6.05 -24.93 8.45
CA ALA A 311 -7.36 -24.57 8.96
C ALA A 311 -7.29 -23.92 10.37
N ARG A 312 -6.43 -24.43 11.26
CA ARG A 312 -6.19 -23.81 12.58
C ARG A 312 -5.58 -22.42 12.45
N ILE A 313 -4.64 -22.21 11.53
CA ILE A 313 -4.10 -20.87 11.22
C ILE A 313 -5.23 -19.96 10.73
N GLY A 314 -6.09 -20.45 9.84
CA GLY A 314 -7.25 -19.69 9.36
C GLY A 314 -8.20 -19.27 10.48
N VAL A 315 -8.43 -20.15 11.46
CA VAL A 315 -9.21 -19.81 12.67
C VAL A 315 -8.55 -18.69 13.46
N ALA A 316 -7.25 -18.79 13.73
CA ALA A 316 -6.50 -17.76 14.47
C ALA A 316 -6.52 -16.39 13.78
N VAL A 317 -6.30 -16.39 12.46
CA VAL A 317 -6.38 -15.17 11.63
C VAL A 317 -7.78 -14.59 11.67
N GLY A 318 -8.80 -15.47 11.50
CA GLY A 318 -10.22 -15.06 11.55
C GLY A 318 -10.62 -14.46 12.88
N GLN A 319 -10.21 -15.01 14.02
CA GLN A 319 -10.49 -14.48 15.35
C GLN A 319 -9.90 -13.07 15.56
N VAL A 320 -8.62 -12.88 15.15
CA VAL A 320 -7.98 -11.56 15.27
C VAL A 320 -8.62 -10.55 14.32
N ALA A 321 -8.93 -10.96 13.09
CA ALA A 321 -9.58 -10.10 12.10
C ALA A 321 -11.02 -9.76 12.52
N ALA A 322 -11.79 -10.70 13.08
CA ALA A 322 -13.13 -10.48 13.59
C ALA A 322 -13.13 -9.48 14.75
N ALA A 323 -12.21 -9.65 15.72
CA ALA A 323 -12.08 -8.70 16.82
C ALA A 323 -11.76 -7.27 16.32
N ALA A 324 -10.90 -7.14 15.32
CA ALA A 324 -10.62 -5.86 14.69
C ALA A 324 -11.83 -5.31 13.91
N ALA A 325 -12.56 -6.18 13.21
CA ALA A 325 -13.76 -5.80 12.47
C ALA A 325 -14.89 -5.28 13.39
N LEU A 326 -15.04 -5.87 14.58
CA LEU A 326 -16.01 -5.37 15.59
C LEU A 326 -15.68 -3.96 16.09
N ILE A 327 -14.43 -3.53 16.01
CA ILE A 327 -13.98 -2.21 16.46
C ILE A 327 -14.04 -1.18 15.34
N LEU A 328 -13.73 -1.59 14.11
CA LEU A 328 -13.48 -0.70 12.99
C LEU A 328 -14.61 -0.67 11.96
N ASP A 329 -15.46 -1.70 11.96
CA ASP A 329 -16.54 -1.92 10.97
C ASP A 329 -16.07 -1.69 9.52
N PRO A 330 -15.04 -2.42 9.05
CA PRO A 330 -14.48 -2.21 7.73
C PRO A 330 -15.44 -2.73 6.64
N GLU A 331 -15.40 -2.12 5.45
CA GLU A 331 -16.10 -2.61 4.26
C GLU A 331 -15.41 -3.86 3.69
N LEU A 332 -14.07 -3.92 3.83
CA LEU A 332 -13.24 -4.96 3.22
C LEU A 332 -12.13 -5.42 4.16
N ILE A 333 -11.98 -6.74 4.26
CA ILE A 333 -10.85 -7.40 4.92
C ILE A 333 -10.03 -8.11 3.86
N VAL A 334 -8.76 -7.74 3.72
CA VAL A 334 -7.82 -8.34 2.77
C VAL A 334 -6.76 -9.13 3.54
N ILE A 335 -6.57 -10.39 3.19
CA ILE A 335 -5.55 -11.25 3.78
C ILE A 335 -4.54 -11.62 2.68
N GLY A 336 -3.28 -11.27 2.88
CA GLY A 336 -2.25 -11.43 1.86
C GLY A 336 -0.95 -12.03 2.39
N GLY A 337 0.06 -11.98 1.56
CA GLY A 337 1.40 -12.47 1.86
C GLY A 337 1.71 -13.84 1.26
N PRO A 338 2.99 -14.27 1.35
CA PRO A 338 3.44 -15.51 0.71
C PRO A 338 2.76 -16.77 1.24
N LEU A 339 2.35 -16.80 2.52
CA LEU A 339 1.64 -17.95 3.08
C LEU A 339 0.26 -18.12 2.43
N ILE A 340 -0.45 -17.02 2.19
CA ILE A 340 -1.77 -17.06 1.53
C ILE A 340 -1.67 -17.48 0.07
N ARG A 341 -0.59 -17.10 -0.64
CA ARG A 341 -0.38 -17.58 -2.01
C ARG A 341 -0.10 -19.08 -2.08
N ALA A 342 0.57 -19.62 -1.06
CA ALA A 342 0.82 -21.04 -0.96
C ALA A 342 -0.44 -21.82 -0.56
N VAL A 343 -1.27 -21.27 0.33
CA VAL A 343 -2.47 -21.90 0.90
C VAL A 343 -3.61 -20.88 0.97
N PRO A 344 -4.32 -20.61 -0.13
CA PRO A 344 -5.43 -19.64 -0.16
C PRO A 344 -6.63 -20.07 0.72
N GLU A 345 -6.78 -21.36 1.04
CA GLU A 345 -7.83 -21.91 1.89
C GLU A 345 -7.83 -21.32 3.32
N ILE A 346 -6.71 -20.74 3.74
CA ILE A 346 -6.63 -19.99 5.01
C ILE A 346 -7.62 -18.81 5.01
N VAL A 347 -7.81 -18.16 3.85
CA VAL A 347 -8.72 -17.01 3.71
C VAL A 347 -10.17 -17.47 3.88
N ASP A 348 -10.55 -18.59 3.24
CA ASP A 348 -11.91 -19.14 3.33
C ASP A 348 -12.24 -19.47 4.78
N ARG A 349 -11.31 -20.12 5.49
CA ARG A 349 -11.50 -20.45 6.90
C ARG A 349 -11.57 -19.22 7.80
N ALA A 350 -10.76 -18.21 7.54
CA ALA A 350 -10.84 -16.93 8.26
C ALA A 350 -12.17 -16.21 8.02
N ALA A 351 -12.67 -16.23 6.78
CA ALA A 351 -13.96 -15.65 6.41
C ALA A 351 -15.13 -16.32 7.14
N GLU A 352 -15.11 -17.67 7.29
CA GLU A 352 -16.11 -18.41 8.06
C GLU A 352 -16.13 -17.95 9.53
N VAL A 353 -14.96 -17.78 10.17
CA VAL A 353 -14.85 -17.31 11.54
C VAL A 353 -15.39 -15.88 11.67
N ILE A 354 -14.97 -14.97 10.79
CA ILE A 354 -15.42 -13.58 10.77
C ILE A 354 -16.94 -13.52 10.61
N ALA A 355 -17.51 -14.36 9.75
CA ALA A 355 -18.94 -14.42 9.55
C ALA A 355 -19.71 -14.89 10.80
N GLY A 356 -19.11 -15.77 11.61
CA GLY A 356 -19.69 -16.30 12.85
C GLY A 356 -19.68 -15.33 14.02
N GLU A 357 -18.76 -14.35 14.03
CA GLU A 357 -18.57 -13.40 15.16
C GLU A 357 -19.36 -12.09 14.98
N ARG A 358 -20.29 -12.01 14.05
CA ARG A 358 -21.07 -10.78 13.78
C ARG A 358 -22.04 -10.46 14.90
N ILE A 359 -22.04 -9.19 15.34
CA ILE A 359 -23.02 -8.69 16.33
C ILE A 359 -24.39 -8.44 15.66
N PHE A 360 -24.40 -7.96 14.43
CA PHE A 360 -25.60 -7.66 13.66
C PHE A 360 -25.89 -8.84 12.73
N GLY A 361 -26.69 -9.74 13.24
CA GLY A 361 -26.99 -11.01 12.60
C GLY A 361 -27.91 -10.88 11.39
N SER A 362 -27.98 -11.93 10.65
CA SER A 362 -28.97 -12.41 9.71
C SER A 362 -30.43 -12.00 10.00
N GLY A 363 -30.72 -10.72 9.96
CA GLY A 363 -32.09 -10.24 9.85
C GLY A 363 -32.61 -10.56 8.47
N SER A 364 -33.70 -11.32 8.37
CA SER A 364 -34.45 -11.62 7.15
C SER A 364 -35.10 -10.39 6.53
N GLY A 365 -34.43 -9.25 6.58
CA GLY A 365 -34.84 -8.00 5.95
C GLY A 365 -34.26 -7.88 4.54
N SER A 366 -35.12 -7.80 3.55
CA SER A 366 -34.84 -7.60 2.13
C SER A 366 -34.26 -6.20 1.82
N GLY A 367 -33.35 -5.69 2.67
CA GLY A 367 -32.64 -4.43 2.45
C GLY A 367 -31.19 -4.69 2.02
N SER A 368 -30.74 -4.06 0.98
CA SER A 368 -29.43 -4.14 0.34
C SER A 368 -28.28 -3.58 1.19
N GLY A 369 -28.19 -3.91 2.49
CA GLY A 369 -27.22 -3.38 3.42
C GLY A 369 -26.82 -4.31 4.59
N SER A 370 -27.23 -5.58 4.61
CA SER A 370 -27.02 -6.50 5.73
C SER A 370 -25.81 -7.43 5.58
N GLY A 371 -24.87 -7.17 4.68
CA GLY A 371 -23.65 -7.92 4.51
C GLY A 371 -22.55 -7.38 5.45
N GLY A 372 -21.91 -8.26 6.26
CA GLY A 372 -20.65 -7.88 6.92
C GLY A 372 -19.54 -7.62 5.92
N PRO A 373 -18.30 -7.35 6.39
CA PRO A 373 -17.17 -7.05 5.51
C PRO A 373 -16.95 -8.13 4.45
N GLU A 374 -16.64 -7.73 3.23
CA GLU A 374 -16.09 -8.63 2.23
C GLU A 374 -14.74 -9.15 2.73
N VAL A 375 -14.50 -10.45 2.67
CA VAL A 375 -13.20 -11.03 3.02
C VAL A 375 -12.60 -11.67 1.78
N ARG A 376 -11.39 -11.27 1.42
CA ARG A 376 -10.72 -11.82 0.23
C ARG A 376 -9.21 -11.92 0.37
N ALA A 377 -8.60 -12.72 -0.49
CA ALA A 377 -7.16 -12.72 -0.66
C ALA A 377 -6.67 -11.41 -1.29
N ALA A 378 -5.43 -11.03 -0.98
CA ALA A 378 -4.76 -9.90 -1.62
C ALA A 378 -4.63 -10.13 -3.13
N ARG A 379 -4.86 -9.08 -3.91
CA ARG A 379 -4.73 -9.09 -5.38
C ARG A 379 -3.31 -8.75 -5.83
N LEU A 380 -2.61 -7.93 -5.04
CA LEU A 380 -1.23 -7.57 -5.31
C LEU A 380 -0.28 -8.68 -4.83
N GLY A 381 0.81 -8.82 -5.55
CA GLY A 381 1.86 -9.79 -5.23
C GLY A 381 2.88 -9.25 -4.24
N ASP A 382 4.14 -9.68 -4.43
CA ASP A 382 5.26 -9.30 -3.56
C ASP A 382 5.69 -7.82 -3.68
N ASP A 383 5.15 -7.08 -4.63
CA ASP A 383 5.41 -5.66 -4.86
C ASP A 383 4.40 -4.73 -4.16
N ASP A 384 3.47 -5.30 -3.37
CA ASP A 384 2.42 -4.58 -2.64
C ASP A 384 2.98 -3.45 -1.75
N GLY A 385 4.05 -3.71 -0.99
CA GLY A 385 4.71 -2.72 -0.15
C GLY A 385 5.32 -1.56 -0.93
N ALA A 386 6.05 -1.86 -2.02
CA ALA A 386 6.68 -0.85 -2.85
C ALA A 386 5.65 -0.04 -3.66
N ARG A 387 4.59 -0.68 -4.19
CA ARG A 387 3.46 0.01 -4.84
C ARG A 387 2.70 0.89 -3.86
N GLY A 388 2.50 0.42 -2.63
CA GLY A 388 1.86 1.20 -1.58
C GLY A 388 2.68 2.40 -1.15
N ALA A 389 4.01 2.29 -1.16
CA ALA A 389 4.90 3.42 -0.92
C ALA A 389 4.73 4.51 -2.00
N VAL A 390 4.61 4.13 -3.28
CA VAL A 390 4.26 5.05 -4.36
C VAL A 390 2.86 5.64 -4.14
N ALA A 391 1.85 4.81 -3.85
CA ALA A 391 0.48 5.27 -3.61
C ALA A 391 0.40 6.27 -2.44
N ALA A 392 1.22 6.09 -1.40
CA ALA A 392 1.30 7.00 -0.26
C ALA A 392 1.87 8.37 -0.64
N LEU A 393 2.87 8.42 -1.53
CA LEU A 393 3.42 9.68 -2.05
C LEU A 393 2.35 10.50 -2.78
N PHE A 394 1.50 9.84 -3.55
CA PHE A 394 0.41 10.52 -4.26
C PHE A 394 -0.69 11.02 -3.30
N ARG A 395 -0.97 10.30 -2.21
CA ARG A 395 -2.01 10.66 -1.24
C ARG A 395 -1.57 11.66 -0.17
N GLN A 396 -0.27 11.79 0.09
CA GLN A 396 0.27 12.72 1.09
C GLN A 396 0.51 14.13 0.56
N SER A 397 0.19 14.42 -0.70
CA SER A 397 0.13 15.82 -1.12
C SER A 397 -0.93 16.52 -0.26
N PRO A 398 -0.58 17.57 0.52
CA PRO A 398 -1.52 18.28 1.38
C PRO A 398 -2.75 18.81 0.64
N LEU A 399 -2.64 18.90 -0.68
CA LEU A 399 -3.66 19.41 -1.59
C LEU A 399 -4.64 18.33 -2.08
N LEU A 400 -4.29 17.04 -1.94
CA LEU A 400 -5.19 15.91 -2.24
C LEU A 400 -5.97 15.46 -1.01
N ALA A 401 -5.64 15.95 0.19
CA ALA A 401 -6.27 15.56 1.44
C ALA A 401 -7.76 15.95 1.51
N ASP A 402 -8.20 16.93 0.76
CA ASP A 402 -9.57 17.47 0.76
C ASP A 402 -10.39 17.10 -0.49
N TYR A 403 -9.82 16.37 -1.46
CA TYR A 403 -10.55 15.89 -2.62
C TYR A 403 -10.96 14.43 -2.43
N SER A 404 -12.26 14.21 -2.25
CA SER A 404 -12.89 12.90 -2.44
C SER A 404 -12.60 12.43 -3.86
N VAL A 405 -11.98 11.26 -4.00
CA VAL A 405 -11.85 10.60 -5.30
C VAL A 405 -13.27 10.36 -5.82
N PRO A 406 -13.64 10.81 -7.02
CA PRO A 406 -14.94 10.49 -7.58
C PRO A 406 -15.08 8.97 -7.70
N HIS A 407 -16.20 8.43 -7.20
CA HIS A 407 -16.57 7.04 -7.36
C HIS A 407 -16.69 6.70 -8.85
N GLY A 408 -15.96 5.72 -9.30
CA GLY A 408 -16.19 5.10 -10.60
C GLY A 408 -15.01 5.06 -11.55
N MET A 409 -14.01 4.21 -11.29
CA MET A 409 -13.12 3.70 -12.33
C MET A 409 -12.68 2.28 -12.00
N THR A 410 -13.58 1.34 -12.23
CA THR A 410 -13.25 -0.05 -12.51
C THR A 410 -14.04 -0.46 -13.74
N THR A 411 -13.48 -0.28 -14.90
CA THR A 411 -13.77 -1.18 -16.04
C THR A 411 -12.56 -1.20 -16.93
N GLY A 412 -11.81 -2.21 -16.81
CA GLY A 412 -11.48 -3.22 -17.75
C GLY A 412 -10.99 -2.75 -19.12
N ARG A 413 -9.84 -3.19 -19.47
CA ARG A 413 -9.70 -3.91 -20.74
C ARG A 413 -8.63 -4.96 -20.58
N SER A 414 -9.10 -6.21 -20.58
CA SER A 414 -8.32 -7.38 -20.97
C SER A 414 -7.68 -7.15 -22.33
N TYR A 415 -6.40 -7.34 -22.44
CA TYR A 415 -5.72 -7.89 -23.59
C TYR A 415 -4.76 -8.96 -23.12
#